data_27528b502e2f459ccd148f05a7785450
#
_entry.id   27528b502e2f459ccd148f05a7785450
#
_cell.length_a   1.000
_cell.length_b   1.000
_cell.length_c   1.000
_cell.angle_alpha   90.00
_cell.angle_beta   90.00
_cell.angle_gamma   90.00
#
_symmetry.space_group_name_H-M   'P 1'
#
loop_
_entity.id
_entity.type
_entity.pdbx_description
1 polymer ?
#
loop_
_entity_poly.entity_id
_entity_poly.type
_entity_poly.pdbx_seq_one_letter_code
_entity_poly.pdbx_strand_id
1 'polypeptide(L)'
;EAMAIGRNFKESFQKALVSLETGLSGLDNIFNYSKKEILKNLKINIPNKLLLIAEAFRKKISLDIIYKLSKVDPWFLNQIKEIVDEEKILNLKGLPKTFEEFNRIKSIGFSDKKISQLTGQKETIVKSRRKALKVMPVFKKVDTCAAEFKSFTPYMYSTYQRNFSIKTECEA
;
A
#
# COMPACT_ATOMS: atom_id res chain seq x y z
N GLU A 1 -15.23 9.00 -2.95
CA GLU A 1 -14.16 9.18 -3.94
C GLU A 1 -12.90 9.68 -3.24
N ALA A 2 -11.71 9.15 -3.63
CA ALA A 2 -10.44 9.56 -3.06
C ALA A 2 -9.38 9.66 -4.17
N MET A 3 -8.45 10.59 -4.00
CA MET A 3 -7.28 10.73 -4.85
C MET A 3 -6.02 10.59 -3.99
N ALA A 4 -5.03 9.87 -4.49
CA ALA A 4 -3.74 9.75 -3.84
C ALA A 4 -2.61 9.76 -4.86
N ILE A 5 -1.49 10.38 -4.50
CA ILE A 5 -0.29 10.46 -5.32
C ILE A 5 0.81 9.63 -4.65
N GLY A 6 1.47 8.80 -5.44
CA GLY A 6 2.61 7.98 -5.03
C GLY A 6 3.58 7.80 -6.19
N ARG A 7 4.76 7.26 -5.91
CA ARG A 7 5.77 6.98 -6.93
C ARG A 7 5.58 5.65 -7.64
N ASN A 8 4.70 4.83 -7.14
CA ASN A 8 4.30 3.57 -7.75
C ASN A 8 2.84 3.28 -7.42
N PHE A 9 2.24 2.37 -8.16
CA PHE A 9 0.84 2.02 -8.00
C PHE A 9 0.52 1.52 -6.58
N LYS A 10 1.35 0.67 -5.99
CA LYS A 10 1.12 0.11 -4.65
C LYS A 10 1.05 1.21 -3.58
N GLU A 11 1.94 2.20 -3.66
CA GLU A 11 1.96 3.36 -2.76
C GLU A 11 0.67 4.18 -2.89
N SER A 12 0.34 4.62 -4.12
CA SER A 12 -0.85 5.44 -4.36
C SER A 12 -2.13 4.69 -4.00
N PHE A 13 -2.22 3.41 -4.34
CA PHE A 13 -3.36 2.56 -4.05
C PHE A 13 -3.62 2.40 -2.54
N GLN A 14 -2.59 2.09 -1.75
CA GLN A 14 -2.74 1.96 -0.30
C GLN A 14 -3.04 3.31 0.37
N LYS A 15 -2.46 4.40 -0.09
CA LYS A 15 -2.81 5.76 0.37
C LYS A 15 -4.27 6.09 0.08
N ALA A 16 -4.77 5.77 -1.14
CA ALA A 16 -6.16 5.99 -1.50
C ALA A 16 -7.12 5.22 -0.58
N LEU A 17 -6.82 3.96 -0.28
CA LEU A 17 -7.63 3.16 0.64
C LEU A 17 -7.73 3.78 2.04
N VAL A 18 -6.62 4.31 2.56
CA VAL A 18 -6.60 4.99 3.87
C VAL A 18 -7.36 6.31 3.82
N SER A 19 -7.23 7.08 2.73
CA SER A 19 -7.86 8.40 2.58
C SER A 19 -9.39 8.34 2.35
N LEU A 20 -9.95 7.16 2.09
CA LEU A 20 -11.41 6.97 2.06
C LEU A 20 -12.08 7.12 3.45
N GLU A 21 -11.28 7.15 4.53
CA GLU A 21 -11.76 7.32 5.92
C GLU A 21 -12.82 6.29 6.36
N THR A 22 -12.81 5.12 5.72
CA THR A 22 -13.71 4.00 6.04
C THR A 22 -13.23 3.14 7.21
N GLY A 23 -12.19 3.59 7.94
CA GLY A 23 -11.55 2.85 9.02
C GLY A 23 -10.47 1.88 8.57
N LEU A 24 -10.31 1.67 7.26
CA LEU A 24 -9.29 0.80 6.68
C LEU A 24 -7.88 1.39 6.86
N SER A 25 -6.91 0.52 7.06
CA SER A 25 -5.48 0.86 7.15
C SER A 25 -4.67 0.40 5.93
N GLY A 26 -5.34 -0.14 4.93
CA GLY A 26 -4.82 -0.69 3.69
C GLY A 26 -5.77 -1.75 3.14
N LEU A 27 -5.22 -2.85 2.60
CA LEU A 27 -6.00 -4.00 2.14
C LEU A 27 -6.46 -4.87 3.33
N ASP A 28 -7.28 -4.30 4.20
CA ASP A 28 -7.75 -5.01 5.39
C ASP A 28 -8.73 -6.13 5.03
N ASN A 29 -8.69 -7.21 5.81
CA ASN A 29 -9.67 -8.28 5.69
C ASN A 29 -10.96 -7.88 6.41
N ILE A 30 -11.99 -7.57 5.64
CA ILE A 30 -13.34 -7.26 6.13
C ILE A 30 -14.33 -8.39 5.89
N PHE A 31 -13.88 -9.50 5.28
CA PHE A 31 -14.74 -10.61 4.90
C PHE A 31 -14.44 -11.85 5.75
N ASN A 32 -15.49 -12.43 6.30
CA ASN A 32 -15.41 -13.77 6.90
C ASN A 32 -15.95 -14.83 5.91
N TYR A 33 -15.41 -14.83 4.69
CA TYR A 33 -15.86 -15.69 3.62
C TYR A 33 -15.03 -16.97 3.52
N SER A 34 -15.72 -18.08 3.26
CA SER A 34 -15.10 -19.31 2.78
C SER A 34 -14.55 -19.12 1.36
N LYS A 35 -13.65 -19.98 0.93
CA LYS A 35 -13.10 -19.96 -0.43
C LYS A 35 -14.20 -20.04 -1.50
N LYS A 36 -15.28 -20.81 -1.25
CA LYS A 36 -16.44 -20.96 -2.16
C LYS A 36 -17.20 -19.64 -2.31
N GLU A 37 -17.41 -18.92 -1.23
CA GLU A 37 -18.08 -17.61 -1.22
C GLU A 37 -17.24 -16.55 -1.92
N ILE A 38 -15.93 -16.54 -1.73
CA ILE A 38 -15.03 -15.66 -2.45
C ILE A 38 -15.15 -15.89 -3.96
N LEU A 39 -15.07 -17.13 -4.41
CA LEU A 39 -15.20 -17.48 -5.84
C LEU A 39 -16.56 -17.06 -6.43
N LYS A 40 -17.64 -17.18 -5.65
CA LYS A 40 -18.97 -16.71 -6.05
C LYS A 40 -19.01 -15.17 -6.18
N ASN A 41 -18.51 -14.46 -5.17
CA ASN A 41 -18.59 -12.99 -5.11
C ASN A 41 -17.60 -12.28 -6.06
N LEU A 42 -16.50 -12.93 -6.47
CA LEU A 42 -15.59 -12.39 -7.49
C LEU A 42 -16.28 -12.18 -8.85
N LYS A 43 -17.36 -12.93 -9.15
CA LYS A 43 -18.11 -12.84 -10.42
C LYS A 43 -19.02 -11.61 -10.49
N ILE A 44 -19.40 -11.06 -9.35
CA ILE A 44 -20.33 -9.92 -9.27
C ILE A 44 -19.59 -8.63 -8.97
N ASN A 45 -20.18 -7.51 -9.35
CA ASN A 45 -19.60 -6.21 -9.04
C ASN A 45 -20.08 -5.74 -7.68
N ILE A 46 -19.17 -5.82 -6.67
CA ILE A 46 -19.40 -5.37 -5.31
C ILE A 46 -18.48 -4.19 -4.98
N PRO A 47 -18.89 -3.25 -4.11
CA PRO A 47 -18.09 -2.06 -3.79
C PRO A 47 -16.67 -2.37 -3.30
N ASN A 48 -16.51 -3.41 -2.48
CA ASN A 48 -15.22 -3.80 -1.88
C ASN A 48 -14.50 -4.91 -2.67
N LYS A 49 -14.68 -4.96 -3.99
CA LYS A 49 -14.11 -6.01 -4.85
C LYS A 49 -12.60 -6.12 -4.74
N LEU A 50 -11.89 -5.01 -4.59
CA LEU A 50 -10.42 -5.01 -4.46
C LEU A 50 -9.97 -5.65 -3.14
N LEU A 51 -10.68 -5.43 -2.04
CA LEU A 51 -10.44 -6.12 -0.77
C LEU A 51 -10.74 -7.62 -0.85
N LEU A 52 -11.79 -7.99 -1.61
CA LEU A 52 -12.12 -9.40 -1.87
C LEU A 52 -11.03 -10.10 -2.70
N ILE A 53 -10.43 -9.42 -3.67
CA ILE A 53 -9.30 -9.92 -4.45
C ILE A 53 -8.08 -10.16 -3.54
N ALA A 54 -7.79 -9.23 -2.63
CA ALA A 54 -6.71 -9.41 -1.66
C ALA A 54 -6.97 -10.64 -0.76
N GLU A 55 -8.21 -10.83 -0.31
CA GLU A 55 -8.58 -12.01 0.48
C GLU A 55 -8.47 -13.31 -0.34
N ALA A 56 -8.82 -13.27 -1.63
CA ALA A 56 -8.63 -14.42 -2.53
C ALA A 56 -7.15 -14.85 -2.60
N PHE A 57 -6.21 -13.91 -2.67
CA PHE A 57 -4.78 -14.21 -2.62
C PHE A 57 -4.35 -14.75 -1.25
N ARG A 58 -4.87 -14.23 -0.14
CA ARG A 58 -4.61 -14.80 1.21
C ARG A 58 -5.09 -16.23 1.33
N LYS A 59 -6.22 -16.58 0.70
CA LYS A 59 -6.76 -17.95 0.61
C LYS A 59 -6.08 -18.82 -0.46
N LYS A 60 -4.96 -18.35 -1.06
CA LYS A 60 -4.19 -19.07 -2.07
C LYS A 60 -5.00 -19.44 -3.33
N ILE A 61 -5.90 -18.58 -3.76
CA ILE A 61 -6.55 -18.68 -5.07
C ILE A 61 -5.57 -18.16 -6.12
N SER A 62 -5.41 -18.89 -7.23
CA SER A 62 -4.46 -18.52 -8.28
C SER A 62 -4.92 -17.25 -9.03
N LEU A 63 -3.94 -16.49 -9.53
CA LEU A 63 -4.18 -15.28 -10.30
C LEU A 63 -5.11 -15.56 -11.50
N ASP A 64 -4.90 -16.66 -12.22
CA ASP A 64 -5.71 -17.02 -13.39
C ASP A 64 -7.18 -17.20 -13.05
N ILE A 65 -7.47 -17.85 -11.91
CA ILE A 65 -8.84 -18.01 -11.44
C ILE A 65 -9.44 -16.65 -11.08
N ILE A 66 -8.70 -15.81 -10.36
CA ILE A 66 -9.14 -14.48 -9.97
C ILE A 66 -9.41 -13.64 -11.22
N TYR A 67 -8.52 -13.65 -12.22
CA TYR A 67 -8.69 -12.95 -13.48
C TYR A 67 -9.94 -13.43 -14.24
N LYS A 68 -10.09 -14.74 -14.41
CA LYS A 68 -11.26 -15.33 -15.10
C LYS A 68 -12.59 -14.89 -14.48
N LEU A 69 -12.65 -14.76 -13.15
CA LEU A 69 -13.87 -14.41 -12.42
C LEU A 69 -14.08 -12.90 -12.29
N SER A 70 -13.05 -12.16 -11.94
CA SER A 70 -13.16 -10.74 -11.64
C SER A 70 -13.08 -9.84 -12.86
N LYS A 71 -12.43 -10.32 -13.95
CA LYS A 71 -12.09 -9.56 -15.17
C LYS A 71 -11.20 -8.35 -14.92
N VAL A 72 -10.55 -8.27 -13.74
CA VAL A 72 -9.57 -7.25 -13.43
C VAL A 72 -8.26 -7.60 -14.13
N ASP A 73 -7.65 -6.62 -14.79
CA ASP A 73 -6.42 -6.82 -15.54
C ASP A 73 -5.33 -7.48 -14.69
N PRO A 74 -4.59 -8.46 -15.23
CA PRO A 74 -3.55 -9.20 -14.51
C PRO A 74 -2.45 -8.33 -13.92
N TRP A 75 -2.14 -7.18 -14.54
CA TRP A 75 -1.15 -6.26 -14.00
C TRP A 75 -1.58 -5.72 -12.62
N PHE A 76 -2.83 -5.27 -12.49
CA PHE A 76 -3.37 -4.81 -11.20
C PHE A 76 -3.46 -5.95 -10.19
N LEU A 77 -3.86 -7.15 -10.63
CA LEU A 77 -3.88 -8.34 -9.78
C LEU A 77 -2.51 -8.67 -9.22
N ASN A 78 -1.44 -8.56 -10.02
CA ASN A 78 -0.07 -8.75 -9.56
C ASN A 78 0.34 -7.69 -8.53
N GLN A 79 -0.03 -6.41 -8.71
CA GLN A 79 0.26 -5.37 -7.74
C GLN A 79 -0.40 -5.65 -6.38
N ILE A 80 -1.66 -6.10 -6.39
CA ILE A 80 -2.39 -6.48 -5.16
C ILE A 80 -1.74 -7.73 -4.53
N LYS A 81 -1.37 -8.72 -5.34
CA LYS A 81 -0.69 -9.93 -4.88
C LYS A 81 0.62 -9.60 -4.17
N GLU A 82 1.44 -8.74 -4.75
CA GLU A 82 2.71 -8.31 -4.15
C GLU A 82 2.50 -7.62 -2.78
N ILE A 83 1.44 -6.80 -2.63
CA ILE A 83 1.09 -6.22 -1.31
C ILE A 83 0.74 -7.32 -0.32
N VAL A 84 -0.10 -8.29 -0.72
CA VAL A 84 -0.49 -9.42 0.14
C VAL A 84 0.70 -10.31 0.51
N ASP A 85 1.65 -10.50 -0.41
CA ASP A 85 2.87 -11.27 -0.11
C ASP A 85 3.78 -10.54 0.89
N GLU A 86 3.86 -9.20 0.82
CA GLU A 86 4.55 -8.40 1.86
C GLU A 86 3.84 -8.46 3.22
N GLU A 87 2.50 -8.48 3.25
CA GLU A 87 1.76 -8.71 4.50
C GLU A 87 2.16 -10.03 5.17
N LYS A 88 2.29 -11.10 4.38
CA LYS A 88 2.73 -12.42 4.89
C LYS A 88 4.15 -12.36 5.46
N ILE A 89 5.06 -11.66 4.77
CA ILE A 89 6.44 -11.49 5.24
C ILE A 89 6.46 -10.74 6.56
N LEU A 90 5.70 -9.65 6.70
CA LEU A 90 5.60 -8.91 7.96
C LEU A 90 5.00 -9.74 9.09
N ASN A 91 3.96 -10.53 8.81
CA ASN A 91 3.38 -11.44 9.80
C ASN A 91 4.38 -12.51 10.29
N LEU A 92 5.22 -13.04 9.41
CA LEU A 92 6.18 -14.09 9.73
C LEU A 92 7.46 -13.55 10.39
N LYS A 93 8.02 -12.47 9.87
CA LYS A 93 9.31 -11.91 10.32
C LYS A 93 9.18 -10.89 11.43
N GLY A 94 7.98 -10.34 11.64
CA GLY A 94 7.73 -9.26 12.58
C GLY A 94 8.22 -7.90 12.06
N LEU A 95 8.44 -6.98 13.00
CA LEU A 95 8.83 -5.59 12.68
C LEU A 95 10.19 -5.53 11.98
N PRO A 96 10.31 -4.79 10.86
CA PRO A 96 11.58 -4.62 10.14
C PRO A 96 12.72 -4.12 11.05
N LYS A 97 13.93 -4.66 10.84
CA LYS A 97 15.09 -4.42 11.71
C LYS A 97 16.09 -3.45 11.12
N THR A 98 16.13 -3.32 9.78
CA THR A 98 17.06 -2.44 9.08
C THR A 98 16.35 -1.28 8.40
N PHE A 99 17.11 -0.24 8.02
CA PHE A 99 16.61 0.88 7.24
C PHE A 99 16.01 0.40 5.91
N GLU A 100 16.72 -0.46 5.19
CA GLU A 100 16.34 -0.95 3.86
C GLU A 100 15.00 -1.69 3.90
N GLU A 101 14.86 -2.60 4.86
CA GLU A 101 13.61 -3.37 5.04
C GLU A 101 12.45 -2.42 5.35
N PHE A 102 12.64 -1.50 6.32
CA PHE A 102 11.58 -0.60 6.74
C PHE A 102 11.21 0.39 5.62
N ASN A 103 12.23 0.97 4.97
CA ASN A 103 12.02 1.93 3.88
C ASN A 103 11.32 1.27 2.68
N ARG A 104 11.67 0.03 2.34
CA ARG A 104 10.99 -0.75 1.31
C ARG A 104 9.51 -0.92 1.60
N ILE A 105 9.15 -1.30 2.82
CA ILE A 105 7.75 -1.46 3.23
C ILE A 105 7.00 -0.12 3.17
N LYS A 106 7.62 0.95 3.64
CA LYS A 106 7.04 2.30 3.57
C LYS A 106 6.88 2.79 2.13
N SER A 107 7.84 2.52 1.24
CA SER A 107 7.82 2.97 -0.16
C SER A 107 6.73 2.32 -1.01
N ILE A 108 6.16 1.21 -0.57
CA ILE A 108 5.01 0.57 -1.20
C ILE A 108 3.68 0.90 -0.52
N GLY A 109 3.68 1.81 0.46
CA GLY A 109 2.48 2.46 0.99
C GLY A 109 1.95 1.89 2.31
N PHE A 110 2.65 0.99 3.01
CA PHE A 110 2.19 0.51 4.31
C PHE A 110 2.18 1.64 5.36
N SER A 111 1.03 1.88 5.99
CA SER A 111 0.91 2.78 7.13
C SER A 111 1.53 2.17 8.39
N ASP A 112 1.94 3.03 9.35
CA ASP A 112 2.46 2.53 10.64
C ASP A 112 1.37 1.73 11.38
N LYS A 113 0.10 2.13 11.24
CA LYS A 113 -1.08 1.40 11.75
C LYS A 113 -1.18 -0.01 11.14
N LYS A 114 -1.05 -0.12 9.80
CA LYS A 114 -1.11 -1.44 9.13
C LYS A 114 0.05 -2.33 9.55
N ILE A 115 1.27 -1.79 9.64
CA ILE A 115 2.44 -2.54 10.12
C ILE A 115 2.22 -3.03 11.56
N SER A 116 1.64 -2.18 12.44
CA SER A 116 1.34 -2.57 13.82
C SER A 116 0.36 -3.76 13.89
N GLN A 117 -0.68 -3.74 13.08
CA GLN A 117 -1.66 -4.83 12.99
C GLN A 117 -1.01 -6.14 12.52
N LEU A 118 -0.17 -6.08 11.48
CA LEU A 118 0.47 -7.26 10.89
C LEU A 118 1.55 -7.85 11.80
N THR A 119 2.25 -7.02 12.56
CA THR A 119 3.35 -7.47 13.42
C THR A 119 2.96 -7.72 14.87
N GLY A 120 1.70 -7.43 15.24
CA GLY A 120 1.22 -7.52 16.62
C GLY A 120 1.87 -6.51 17.59
N GLN A 121 2.57 -5.49 17.06
CA GLN A 121 3.22 -4.45 17.86
C GLN A 121 2.30 -3.24 18.02
N LYS A 122 2.48 -2.45 19.10
CA LYS A 122 1.79 -1.17 19.22
C LYS A 122 2.28 -0.19 18.15
N GLU A 123 1.39 0.63 17.58
CA GLU A 123 1.75 1.62 16.56
C GLU A 123 2.85 2.59 17.04
N THR A 124 2.84 2.94 18.33
CA THR A 124 3.89 3.76 18.95
C THR A 124 5.28 3.13 18.84
N ILE A 125 5.36 1.79 18.98
CA ILE A 125 6.63 1.04 18.84
C ILE A 125 7.08 1.06 17.38
N VAL A 126 6.16 0.83 16.44
CA VAL A 126 6.44 0.90 14.99
C VAL A 126 6.99 2.27 14.63
N LYS A 127 6.33 3.33 15.07
CA LYS A 127 6.73 4.72 14.84
C LYS A 127 8.09 5.06 15.42
N SER A 128 8.36 4.63 16.67
CA SER A 128 9.66 4.82 17.33
C SER A 128 10.77 4.07 16.59
N ARG A 129 10.55 2.82 16.20
CA ARG A 129 11.53 2.04 15.43
C ARG A 129 11.82 2.69 14.08
N ARG A 130 10.80 3.13 13.36
CA ARG A 130 10.94 3.82 12.09
C ARG A 130 11.81 5.07 12.21
N LYS A 131 11.54 5.89 13.23
CA LYS A 131 12.34 7.10 13.52
C LYS A 131 13.79 6.76 13.90
N ALA A 132 14.00 5.76 14.76
CA ALA A 132 15.34 5.32 15.16
C ALA A 132 16.17 4.84 13.97
N LEU A 133 15.55 4.18 12.99
CA LEU A 133 16.17 3.78 11.74
C LEU A 133 16.27 4.92 10.71
N LYS A 134 15.90 6.16 11.07
CA LYS A 134 15.90 7.34 10.18
C LYS A 134 15.06 7.16 8.90
N VAL A 135 14.06 6.29 8.92
CA VAL A 135 13.12 6.13 7.81
C VAL A 135 12.07 7.23 7.90
N MET A 136 12.28 8.29 7.15
CA MET A 136 11.45 9.50 7.14
C MET A 136 10.87 9.73 5.74
N PRO A 137 9.64 10.24 5.64
CA PRO A 137 9.11 10.66 4.36
C PRO A 137 9.85 11.89 3.84
N VAL A 138 9.88 12.02 2.54
CA VAL A 138 10.25 13.26 1.83
C VAL A 138 9.02 13.83 1.15
N PHE A 139 8.98 15.15 1.01
CA PHE A 139 7.91 15.84 0.32
C PHE A 139 8.38 16.23 -1.09
N LYS A 140 7.56 15.93 -2.09
CA LYS A 140 7.83 16.18 -3.49
C LYS A 140 6.74 17.06 -4.07
N LYS A 141 7.15 17.98 -4.93
CA LYS A 141 6.24 18.79 -5.73
C LYS A 141 5.75 17.98 -6.93
N VAL A 142 4.47 18.12 -7.27
CA VAL A 142 3.94 17.53 -8.49
C VAL A 142 4.40 18.39 -9.67
N ASP A 143 5.11 17.79 -10.60
CA ASP A 143 5.44 18.43 -11.87
C ASP A 143 4.26 18.28 -12.82
N THR A 144 3.55 19.39 -13.05
CA THR A 144 2.39 19.43 -13.94
C THR A 144 2.77 19.81 -15.38
N CYS A 145 4.06 20.04 -15.63
CA CYS A 145 4.57 20.50 -16.93
C CYS A 145 5.50 19.48 -17.59
N ALA A 146 5.57 18.25 -17.10
CA ALA A 146 6.40 17.15 -17.62
C ALA A 146 7.88 17.56 -17.83
N ALA A 147 8.43 18.39 -16.95
CA ALA A 147 9.77 18.97 -17.00
C ALA A 147 10.06 19.87 -18.19
N GLU A 148 9.07 20.20 -19.03
CA GLU A 148 9.25 21.15 -20.14
C GLU A 148 9.37 22.59 -19.65
N PHE A 149 8.65 22.92 -18.56
CA PHE A 149 8.66 24.25 -17.94
C PHE A 149 8.71 24.11 -16.41
N LYS A 150 9.18 25.16 -15.73
CA LYS A 150 9.15 25.19 -14.26
C LYS A 150 7.70 25.19 -13.77
N SER A 151 7.31 24.15 -13.06
CA SER A 151 5.99 24.05 -12.45
C SER A 151 5.88 24.97 -11.24
N PHE A 152 4.86 25.83 -11.20
CA PHE A 152 4.54 26.69 -10.08
C PHE A 152 3.36 26.17 -9.22
N THR A 153 2.85 24.97 -9.55
CA THR A 153 1.71 24.40 -8.82
C THR A 153 2.08 24.08 -7.37
N PRO A 154 1.18 24.37 -6.40
CA PRO A 154 1.42 24.11 -4.99
C PRO A 154 1.14 22.65 -4.58
N TYR A 155 0.89 21.76 -5.55
CA TYR A 155 0.55 20.37 -5.26
C TYR A 155 1.77 19.58 -4.81
N MET A 156 1.68 18.98 -3.63
CA MET A 156 2.75 18.21 -3.02
C MET A 156 2.25 16.83 -2.60
N TYR A 157 3.16 15.88 -2.52
CA TYR A 157 2.90 14.57 -1.96
C TYR A 157 4.06 14.09 -1.11
N SER A 158 3.78 13.31 -0.07
CA SER A 158 4.80 12.64 0.72
C SER A 158 5.12 11.27 0.13
N THR A 159 6.39 10.86 0.17
CA THR A 159 6.81 9.52 -0.27
C THR A 159 8.03 9.06 0.50
N TYR A 160 8.36 7.76 0.46
CA TYR A 160 9.57 7.21 1.02
C TYR A 160 10.53 6.83 -0.11
N GLN A 161 11.75 7.38 -0.08
CA GLN A 161 12.76 7.12 -1.11
C GLN A 161 13.87 6.22 -0.58
N ARG A 162 14.49 5.46 -1.49
CA ARG A 162 15.57 4.52 -1.13
C ARG A 162 16.91 5.20 -0.83
N ASN A 163 17.16 6.42 -1.33
CA ASN A 163 18.44 7.10 -1.21
C ASN A 163 18.35 8.31 -0.28
N PHE A 164 19.23 8.37 0.72
CA PHE A 164 19.38 9.50 1.63
C PHE A 164 19.79 10.82 0.97
N SER A 165 20.34 10.77 -0.24
CA SER A 165 20.89 11.93 -0.96
C SER A 165 19.83 12.82 -1.62
N ILE A 166 18.58 12.40 -1.67
CA ILE A 166 17.53 13.19 -2.32
C ILE A 166 16.85 14.05 -1.25
N LYS A 167 17.21 15.31 -1.25
CA LYS A 167 16.60 16.33 -0.39
C LYS A 167 15.10 16.47 -0.71
N THR A 168 14.34 16.86 0.30
CA THR A 168 12.98 17.39 0.14
C THR A 168 13.01 18.58 -0.84
N GLU A 169 12.05 18.63 -1.75
CA GLU A 169 11.92 19.75 -2.70
C GLU A 169 11.21 20.96 -2.07
N CYS A 170 10.78 20.81 -0.82
CA CYS A 170 10.13 21.84 -0.03
C CYS A 170 10.94 22.06 1.23
N GLU A 171 11.43 23.26 1.40
CA GLU A 171 11.84 23.74 2.72
C GLU A 171 10.57 24.10 3.50
N ALA A 172 10.45 23.54 4.69
CA ALA A 172 9.37 23.89 5.62
C ALA A 172 9.65 25.25 6.24
#